data_86556abb2c95485bb6135c151c3879e8
#
_entry.id   86556abb2c95485bb6135c151c3879e8
#
_cell.length_a   1.000
_cell.length_b   1.000
_cell.length_c   1.000
_cell.angle_alpha   90.00
_cell.angle_beta   90.00
_cell.angle_gamma   90.00
#
_symmetry.space_group_name_H-M   'P 1'
#
loop_
_entity.id
_entity.type
_entity.pdbx_description
1 polymer ?
#
loop_
_entity_poly.entity_id
_entity_poly.type
_entity_poly.pdbx_seq_one_letter_code
_entity_poly.pdbx_strand_id
1 'polypeptide(L)'
;MTTVLIVEDDPINLRVFSKILTKRGGLEVRGTEDVEEVVRAAQGGEVDIILMDVSLSHSVYQGKAVDGLKITQMLKADPKTAHLPIILVTAHAMEGDRESFLKQSGADDYISKPVVDHQEFVHKILDLLPKP
;
A
#
# COMPACT_ATOMS: atom_id res chain seq x y z
N MET A 1 -0.37 -17.82 -5.77
CA MET A 1 -0.78 -16.62 -6.51
C MET A 1 -0.40 -15.38 -5.71
N THR A 2 0.12 -14.37 -6.39
CA THR A 2 0.56 -13.14 -5.71
C THR A 2 -0.63 -12.32 -5.25
N THR A 3 -0.61 -11.92 -3.99
CA THR A 3 -1.70 -11.16 -3.39
C THR A 3 -1.24 -9.75 -3.02
N VAL A 4 -2.00 -8.76 -3.49
CA VAL A 4 -1.79 -7.35 -3.17
C VAL A 4 -2.81 -6.94 -2.13
N LEU A 5 -2.35 -6.38 -1.02
CA LEU A 5 -3.24 -5.80 -0.01
C LEU A 5 -3.35 -4.31 -0.27
N ILE A 6 -4.56 -3.83 -0.51
CA ILE A 6 -4.81 -2.40 -0.72
C ILE A 6 -5.45 -1.84 0.55
N VAL A 7 -4.76 -0.90 1.19
CA VAL A 7 -5.27 -0.20 2.37
C VAL A 7 -5.81 1.15 1.91
N GLU A 8 -7.13 1.22 1.79
CA GLU A 8 -7.83 2.36 1.19
C GLU A 8 -9.21 2.49 1.82
N ASP A 9 -9.58 3.69 2.25
CA ASP A 9 -10.88 3.96 2.85
C ASP A 9 -11.94 4.42 1.83
N ASP A 10 -11.54 4.78 0.61
CA ASP A 10 -12.45 5.17 -0.46
C ASP A 10 -12.80 3.95 -1.31
N PRO A 11 -14.07 3.49 -1.29
CA PRO A 11 -14.46 2.30 -2.05
C PRO A 11 -14.33 2.46 -3.57
N ILE A 12 -14.41 3.69 -4.08
CA ILE A 12 -14.24 3.96 -5.51
C ILE A 12 -12.79 3.73 -5.92
N ASN A 13 -11.84 4.29 -5.16
CA ASN A 13 -10.41 4.08 -5.42
C ASN A 13 -10.03 2.62 -5.30
N LEU A 14 -10.55 1.94 -4.28
CA LEU A 14 -10.30 0.51 -4.08
C LEU A 14 -10.75 -0.30 -5.30
N ARG A 15 -11.94 0.01 -5.82
CA ARG A 15 -12.50 -0.68 -6.99
C ARG A 15 -11.63 -0.45 -8.23
N VAL A 16 -11.21 0.80 -8.47
CA VAL A 16 -10.39 1.15 -9.63
C VAL A 16 -9.04 0.41 -9.58
N PHE A 17 -8.37 0.46 -8.45
CA PHE A 17 -7.07 -0.22 -8.28
C PHE A 17 -7.22 -1.73 -8.43
N SER A 18 -8.27 -2.30 -7.84
CA SER A 18 -8.52 -3.75 -7.92
C SER A 18 -8.71 -4.21 -9.37
N LYS A 19 -9.48 -3.46 -10.16
CA LYS A 19 -9.69 -3.78 -11.57
C LYS A 19 -8.40 -3.74 -12.37
N ILE A 20 -7.60 -2.71 -12.17
CA ILE A 20 -6.34 -2.55 -12.90
C ILE A 20 -5.41 -3.73 -12.60
N LEU A 21 -5.24 -4.05 -11.33
CA LEU A 21 -4.32 -5.09 -10.91
C LEU A 21 -4.78 -6.49 -11.31
N THR A 22 -6.08 -6.73 -11.23
CA THR A 22 -6.64 -8.03 -11.62
C THR A 22 -6.58 -8.25 -13.12
N LYS A 23 -7.00 -7.26 -13.91
CA LYS A 23 -7.10 -7.40 -15.36
C LYS A 23 -5.75 -7.29 -16.07
N ARG A 24 -4.91 -6.35 -15.66
CA ARG A 24 -3.63 -6.08 -16.33
C ARG A 24 -2.47 -6.82 -15.71
N GLY A 25 -2.51 -7.02 -14.38
CA GLY A 25 -1.41 -7.65 -13.66
C GLY A 25 -1.59 -9.13 -13.36
N GLY A 26 -2.80 -9.65 -13.49
CA GLY A 26 -3.09 -11.03 -13.12
C GLY A 26 -2.89 -11.29 -11.62
N LEU A 27 -3.08 -10.26 -10.80
CA LEU A 27 -2.82 -10.33 -9.37
C LEU A 27 -4.12 -10.54 -8.59
N GLU A 28 -4.02 -11.19 -7.44
CA GLU A 28 -5.11 -11.29 -6.49
C GLU A 28 -5.10 -10.07 -5.59
N VAL A 29 -6.29 -9.50 -5.31
CA VAL A 29 -6.39 -8.26 -4.54
C VAL A 29 -7.27 -8.47 -3.32
N ARG A 30 -6.79 -7.97 -2.17
CA ARG A 30 -7.58 -7.85 -0.94
C ARG A 30 -7.61 -6.38 -0.57
N GLY A 31 -8.78 -5.89 -0.16
CA GLY A 31 -8.93 -4.50 0.27
C GLY A 31 -9.35 -4.42 1.72
N THR A 32 -8.83 -3.43 2.44
CA THR A 32 -9.22 -3.17 3.82
C THR A 32 -8.93 -1.73 4.20
N GLU A 33 -9.64 -1.22 5.19
CA GLU A 33 -9.29 0.02 5.87
C GLU A 33 -8.97 -0.22 7.35
N ASP A 34 -9.05 -1.48 7.79
CA ASP A 34 -8.84 -1.88 9.18
C ASP A 34 -7.34 -2.14 9.44
N VAL A 35 -6.74 -1.32 10.28
CA VAL A 35 -5.31 -1.41 10.60
C VAL A 35 -4.94 -2.74 11.24
N GLU A 36 -5.80 -3.26 12.12
CA GLU A 36 -5.53 -4.55 12.76
C GLU A 36 -5.48 -5.68 11.74
N GLU A 37 -6.36 -5.64 10.73
CA GLU A 37 -6.34 -6.60 9.65
C GLU A 37 -5.07 -6.49 8.81
N VAL A 38 -4.61 -5.25 8.55
CA VAL A 38 -3.36 -5.02 7.83
C VAL A 38 -2.19 -5.66 8.56
N VAL A 39 -2.06 -5.40 9.86
CA VAL A 39 -0.97 -5.92 10.67
C VAL A 39 -1.02 -7.45 10.72
N ARG A 40 -2.20 -8.01 10.92
CA ARG A 40 -2.40 -9.46 11.01
C ARG A 40 -2.04 -10.16 9.69
N ALA A 41 -2.53 -9.64 8.57
CA ALA A 41 -2.24 -10.20 7.25
C ALA A 41 -0.74 -10.11 6.93
N ALA A 42 -0.10 -8.99 7.27
CA ALA A 42 1.32 -8.81 7.05
C ALA A 42 2.16 -9.78 7.90
N GLN A 43 1.85 -9.90 9.18
CA GLN A 43 2.58 -10.80 10.07
C GLN A 43 2.38 -12.26 9.73
N GLY A 44 1.20 -12.59 9.22
CA GLY A 44 0.85 -13.97 8.85
C GLY A 44 1.36 -14.42 7.50
N GLY A 45 2.02 -13.55 6.74
CA GLY A 45 2.52 -13.88 5.41
C GLY A 45 1.43 -14.10 4.38
N GLU A 46 0.25 -13.52 4.59
CA GLU A 46 -0.92 -13.72 3.72
C GLU A 46 -0.89 -12.84 2.48
N VAL A 47 -0.04 -11.82 2.44
CA VAL A 47 0.06 -10.89 1.33
C VAL A 47 1.52 -10.72 0.92
N ASP A 48 1.73 -10.32 -0.33
CA ASP A 48 3.07 -10.21 -0.91
C ASP A 48 3.54 -8.78 -1.07
N ILE A 49 2.61 -7.83 -1.16
CA ILE A 49 2.89 -6.41 -1.31
C ILE A 49 1.70 -5.61 -0.80
N ILE A 50 1.96 -4.42 -0.30
CA ILE A 50 0.92 -3.54 0.26
C ILE A 50 0.90 -2.22 -0.50
N LEU A 51 -0.31 -1.82 -0.95
CA LEU A 51 -0.57 -0.46 -1.41
C LEU A 51 -1.20 0.29 -0.25
N MET A 52 -0.56 1.36 0.19
CA MET A 52 -0.95 2.09 1.39
C MET A 52 -1.39 3.51 1.06
N ASP A 53 -2.68 3.82 1.25
CA ASP A 53 -3.16 5.19 1.12
C ASP A 53 -2.60 6.04 2.27
N VAL A 54 -1.97 7.15 1.92
CA VAL A 54 -1.39 8.08 2.89
C VAL A 54 -2.50 8.78 3.70
N SER A 55 -3.64 9.06 3.06
CA SER A 55 -4.69 9.92 3.60
C SER A 55 -5.84 9.18 4.27
N LEU A 56 -5.55 8.10 4.98
CA LEU A 56 -6.58 7.36 5.74
C LEU A 56 -7.16 8.27 6.82
N SER A 57 -8.50 8.51 6.77
CA SER A 57 -9.13 9.51 7.60
C SER A 57 -9.74 8.98 8.90
N HIS A 58 -10.01 7.69 8.97
CA HIS A 58 -10.72 7.11 10.12
C HIS A 58 -10.02 5.89 10.73
N SER A 59 -8.75 5.70 10.42
CA SER A 59 -8.02 4.53 10.90
C SER A 59 -7.53 4.75 12.32
N VAL A 60 -7.74 3.75 13.17
CA VAL A 60 -7.33 3.76 14.58
C VAL A 60 -6.62 2.46 14.88
N TYR A 61 -5.52 2.54 15.60
CA TYR A 61 -4.78 1.37 16.07
C TYR A 61 -4.41 1.53 17.52
N GLN A 62 -4.83 0.59 18.35
CA GLN A 62 -4.60 0.61 19.81
C GLN A 62 -5.08 1.92 20.46
N GLY A 63 -6.24 2.41 20.00
CA GLY A 63 -6.86 3.62 20.55
C GLY A 63 -6.29 4.93 20.04
N LYS A 64 -5.35 4.90 19.10
CA LYS A 64 -4.72 6.11 18.56
C LYS A 64 -5.01 6.24 17.07
N ALA A 65 -5.27 7.47 16.62
CA ALA A 65 -5.45 7.76 15.21
C ALA A 65 -4.13 7.54 14.46
N VAL A 66 -4.18 6.83 13.34
CA VAL A 66 -3.02 6.55 12.50
C VAL A 66 -3.35 6.84 11.04
N ASP A 67 -2.35 7.28 10.29
CA ASP A 67 -2.45 7.44 8.83
C ASP A 67 -1.60 6.39 8.13
N GLY A 68 -1.58 6.41 6.81
CA GLY A 68 -0.81 5.45 6.03
C GLY A 68 0.69 5.52 6.28
N LEU A 69 1.24 6.71 6.55
CA LEU A 69 2.65 6.88 6.87
C LEU A 69 2.99 6.18 8.19
N LYS A 70 2.14 6.36 9.19
CA LYS A 70 2.35 5.76 10.51
C LYS A 70 2.26 4.23 10.44
N ILE A 71 1.27 3.71 9.73
CA ILE A 71 1.11 2.27 9.56
C ILE A 71 2.36 1.69 8.86
N THR A 72 2.84 2.36 7.82
CA THR A 72 4.04 1.93 7.10
C THR A 72 5.27 1.92 8.02
N GLN A 73 5.44 2.95 8.83
CA GLN A 73 6.52 3.00 9.82
C GLN A 73 6.47 1.81 10.77
N MET A 74 5.28 1.48 11.26
CA MET A 74 5.08 0.35 12.18
C MET A 74 5.47 -0.97 11.52
N LEU A 75 5.04 -1.19 10.28
CA LEU A 75 5.34 -2.42 9.56
C LEU A 75 6.83 -2.53 9.24
N LYS A 76 7.48 -1.43 8.87
CA LYS A 76 8.91 -1.44 8.56
C LYS A 76 9.79 -1.57 9.80
N ALA A 77 9.27 -1.21 10.97
CA ALA A 77 9.99 -1.35 12.23
C ALA A 77 9.89 -2.77 12.81
N ASP A 78 8.93 -3.57 12.38
CA ASP A 78 8.72 -4.93 12.87
C ASP A 78 9.53 -5.91 12.02
N PRO A 79 10.47 -6.68 12.61
CA PRO A 79 11.25 -7.67 11.84
C PRO A 79 10.40 -8.69 11.08
N LYS A 80 9.19 -8.98 11.53
CA LYS A 80 8.29 -9.92 10.88
C LYS A 80 7.71 -9.38 9.58
N THR A 81 7.60 -8.06 9.44
CA THR A 81 6.93 -7.41 8.32
C THR A 81 7.82 -6.47 7.53
N ALA A 82 9.02 -6.17 8.03
CA ALA A 82 9.93 -5.20 7.39
C ALA A 82 10.32 -5.57 5.96
N HIS A 83 10.27 -6.86 5.62
CA HIS A 83 10.63 -7.35 4.28
C HIS A 83 9.54 -7.13 3.23
N LEU A 84 8.30 -6.85 3.66
CA LEU A 84 7.20 -6.65 2.72
C LEU A 84 7.36 -5.34 1.95
N PRO A 85 7.27 -5.37 0.61
CA PRO A 85 7.26 -4.14 -0.16
C PRO A 85 5.98 -3.34 0.16
N ILE A 86 6.14 -2.03 0.34
CA ILE A 86 5.01 -1.13 0.59
C ILE A 86 5.13 0.05 -0.36
N ILE A 87 4.07 0.30 -1.14
CA ILE A 87 3.98 1.44 -2.05
C ILE A 87 2.97 2.41 -1.46
N LEU A 88 3.38 3.65 -1.25
CA LEU A 88 2.47 4.71 -0.81
C LEU A 88 1.63 5.20 -1.98
N VAL A 89 0.35 5.45 -1.74
CA VAL A 89 -0.56 6.00 -2.73
C VAL A 89 -1.14 7.29 -2.15
N THR A 90 -1.03 8.41 -2.89
CA THR A 90 -1.44 9.71 -2.34
C THR A 90 -1.98 10.64 -3.43
N ALA A 91 -2.93 11.48 -3.05
CA ALA A 91 -3.41 12.57 -3.89
C ALA A 91 -2.49 13.80 -3.81
N HIS A 92 -1.53 13.81 -2.88
CA HIS A 92 -0.61 14.92 -2.67
C HIS A 92 0.70 14.65 -3.42
N ALA A 93 0.74 15.10 -4.68
CA ALA A 93 1.88 14.87 -5.57
C ALA A 93 2.70 16.14 -5.80
N MET A 94 2.89 16.94 -4.75
CA MET A 94 3.71 18.14 -4.85
C MET A 94 5.19 17.78 -4.86
N GLU A 95 5.99 18.60 -5.53
CA GLU A 95 7.43 18.43 -5.60
C GLU A 95 8.02 18.38 -4.19
N GLY A 96 8.82 17.34 -3.92
CA GLY A 96 9.42 17.14 -2.60
C GLY A 96 8.63 16.24 -1.67
N ASP A 97 7.31 16.10 -1.86
CA ASP A 97 6.48 15.27 -0.99
C ASP A 97 6.85 13.80 -1.10
N ARG A 98 7.16 13.34 -2.30
CA ARG A 98 7.56 11.95 -2.53
C ARG A 98 8.76 11.56 -1.67
N GLU A 99 9.83 12.32 -1.72
CA GLU A 99 11.04 12.02 -0.95
C GLU A 99 10.79 12.09 0.55
N SER A 100 10.02 13.09 0.99
CA SER A 100 9.66 13.26 2.39
C SER A 100 8.86 12.06 2.91
N PHE A 101 7.84 11.64 2.16
CA PHE A 101 7.00 10.52 2.56
C PHE A 101 7.77 9.21 2.58
N LEU A 102 8.61 8.96 1.59
CA LEU A 102 9.43 7.74 1.53
C LEU A 102 10.42 7.71 2.69
N LYS A 103 11.06 8.83 2.98
CA LYS A 103 12.03 8.93 4.07
C LYS A 103 11.38 8.73 5.43
N GLN A 104 10.23 9.36 5.66
CA GLN A 104 9.52 9.28 6.93
C GLN A 104 8.97 7.89 7.20
N SER A 105 8.45 7.24 6.18
CA SER A 105 7.73 5.97 6.34
C SER A 105 8.61 4.73 6.16
N GLY A 106 9.67 4.84 5.38
CA GLY A 106 10.48 3.70 4.98
C GLY A 106 9.86 2.89 3.85
N ALA A 107 8.84 3.42 3.18
CA ALA A 107 8.20 2.75 2.05
C ALA A 107 9.17 2.56 0.88
N ASP A 108 8.83 1.62 0.00
CA ASP A 108 9.70 1.22 -1.10
C ASP A 108 9.44 2.03 -2.37
N ASP A 109 8.22 2.55 -2.55
CA ASP A 109 7.89 3.38 -3.72
C ASP A 109 6.63 4.20 -3.43
N TYR A 110 6.19 4.95 -4.42
CA TYR A 110 5.18 5.98 -4.31
C TYR A 110 4.38 6.09 -5.61
N ILE A 111 3.07 6.22 -5.50
CA ILE A 111 2.19 6.41 -6.65
C ILE A 111 1.26 7.58 -6.38
N SER A 112 1.12 8.47 -7.36
CA SER A 112 0.21 9.62 -7.28
C SER A 112 -1.18 9.24 -7.78
N LYS A 113 -2.21 9.73 -7.11
CA LYS A 113 -3.60 9.64 -7.59
C LYS A 113 -3.94 10.87 -8.43
N PRO A 114 -4.82 10.73 -9.40
CA PRO A 114 -5.36 9.49 -9.94
C PRO A 114 -4.33 8.74 -10.77
N VAL A 115 -4.50 7.42 -10.88
CA VAL A 115 -3.63 6.60 -11.71
C VAL A 115 -4.02 6.80 -13.18
N VAL A 116 -3.13 7.41 -13.95
CA VAL A 116 -3.37 7.72 -15.36
C VAL A 116 -2.77 6.64 -16.26
N ASP A 117 -1.54 6.23 -15.96
CA ASP A 117 -0.85 5.17 -16.71
C ASP A 117 -1.00 3.85 -15.96
N HIS A 118 -1.94 3.02 -16.41
CA HIS A 118 -2.23 1.74 -15.76
C HIS A 118 -1.08 0.75 -15.90
N GLN A 119 -0.37 0.79 -17.01
CA GLN A 119 0.75 -0.10 -17.25
C GLN A 119 1.92 0.22 -16.33
N GLU A 120 2.24 1.49 -16.14
CA GLU A 120 3.28 1.92 -15.21
C GLU A 120 2.92 1.54 -13.78
N PHE A 121 1.66 1.68 -13.38
CA PHE A 121 1.18 1.30 -12.07
C PHE A 121 1.44 -0.18 -11.80
N VAL A 122 1.07 -1.04 -12.75
CA VAL A 122 1.29 -2.49 -12.63
C VAL A 122 2.79 -2.80 -12.58
N HIS A 123 3.60 -2.15 -13.43
CA HIS A 123 5.05 -2.36 -13.47
C HIS A 123 5.72 -2.03 -12.15
N LYS A 124 5.32 -0.94 -11.49
CA LYS A 124 5.88 -0.57 -10.19
C LYS A 124 5.65 -1.65 -9.13
N ILE A 125 4.47 -2.28 -9.18
CA ILE A 125 4.14 -3.35 -8.25
C ILE A 125 4.95 -4.60 -8.58
N LEU A 126 4.98 -5.00 -9.84
CA LEU A 126 5.70 -6.20 -10.26
C LEU A 126 7.20 -6.10 -10.00
N ASP A 127 7.78 -4.91 -10.16
CA ASP A 127 9.20 -4.69 -9.93
C ASP A 127 9.63 -4.92 -8.49
N LEU A 128 8.73 -4.70 -7.54
CA LEU A 128 9.01 -4.89 -6.12
C LEU A 128 8.72 -6.30 -5.62
N LEU A 129 8.01 -7.09 -6.42
CA LEU A 129 7.70 -8.47 -6.05
C LEU A 129 8.92 -9.38 -6.24
N PRO A 130 9.07 -10.42 -5.40
CA PRO A 130 10.14 -11.39 -5.60
C PRO A 130 10.02 -12.05 -6.96
N LYS A 131 11.11 -12.14 -7.67
CA LYS A 131 11.14 -12.84 -8.97
C LYS A 131 11.32 -14.33 -8.75
N PRO A 132 10.62 -15.17 -9.52
CA PRO A 132 10.77 -16.61 -9.42
C PRO A 132 12.15 -17.08 -9.83
#